data_2d30144b2d4a45b5fba922ca037ba758
#
_entry.id   2d30144b2d4a45b5fba922ca037ba758
#
_cell.length_a   1.000
_cell.length_b   1.000
_cell.length_c   1.000
_cell.angle_alpha   90.00
_cell.angle_beta   90.00
_cell.angle_gamma   90.00
#
_symmetry.space_group_name_H-M   'P 1'
#
loop_
_entity.id
_entity.type
_entity.pdbx_description
1 polymer ?
#
loop_
_entity_poly.entity_id
_entity_poly.type
_entity_poly.pdbx_seq_one_letter_code
_entity_poly.pdbx_strand_id
1 'polypeptide(L)'
;MDFSIIDPHTNAVFQQILSRIRRLQSGGTIDSLQDIGANTDHQIGASYVSLKELSAAYPPDEKLALLLWNQGQREEQIVACLLFPQDLNKEKITQLAPHCLHFEIAGYLGSLYLYKRPDLLELAEEWLNSENPFMQLAIMTALARYLILNKESDKI
;
A
#
# COMPACT_ATOMS: atom_id res chain seq x y z
N MET A 1 11.67 -7.85 -12.69
CA MET A 1 12.57 -6.69 -12.55
C MET A 1 13.97 -7.15 -12.20
N ASP A 2 14.94 -6.63 -12.90
CA ASP A 2 16.33 -6.94 -12.60
C ASP A 2 16.84 -6.02 -11.48
N PHE A 3 17.03 -6.57 -10.29
CA PHE A 3 17.46 -5.81 -9.13
C PHE A 3 18.92 -5.36 -9.20
N SER A 4 19.70 -5.89 -10.15
CA SER A 4 21.10 -5.52 -10.30
C SER A 4 21.28 -4.08 -10.79
N ILE A 5 20.25 -3.46 -11.36
CA ILE A 5 20.30 -2.07 -11.86
C ILE A 5 19.69 -1.05 -10.90
N ILE A 6 19.38 -1.46 -9.66
CA ILE A 6 18.87 -0.53 -8.66
C ILE A 6 20.06 0.32 -8.17
N ASP A 7 19.86 1.64 -8.17
CA ASP A 7 20.91 2.56 -7.72
C ASP A 7 21.17 2.41 -6.21
N PRO A 8 22.43 2.70 -5.77
CA PRO A 8 22.79 2.55 -4.35
C PRO A 8 21.95 3.38 -3.39
N HIS A 9 21.51 4.56 -3.81
CA HIS A 9 20.70 5.42 -2.97
C HIS A 9 19.33 4.79 -2.69
N THR A 10 18.64 4.33 -3.72
CA THR A 10 17.33 3.67 -3.58
C THR A 10 17.46 2.43 -2.71
N ASN A 11 18.51 1.63 -2.92
CA ASN A 11 18.73 0.44 -2.12
C ASN A 11 18.97 0.79 -0.64
N ALA A 12 19.73 1.85 -0.36
CA ALA A 12 19.98 2.28 1.02
C ALA A 12 18.68 2.69 1.73
N VAL A 13 17.82 3.45 1.04
CA VAL A 13 16.53 3.87 1.59
C VAL A 13 15.62 2.65 1.80
N PHE A 14 15.60 1.74 0.85
CA PHE A 14 14.83 0.50 0.94
C PHE A 14 15.24 -0.31 2.17
N GLN A 15 16.54 -0.51 2.38
CA GLN A 15 17.04 -1.25 3.55
C GLN A 15 16.71 -0.52 4.85
N GLN A 16 16.75 0.80 4.86
CA GLN A 16 16.36 1.60 6.02
C GLN A 16 14.89 1.37 6.37
N ILE A 17 14.00 1.38 5.38
CA ILE A 17 12.58 1.14 5.58
C ILE A 17 12.35 -0.26 6.12
N LEU A 18 12.98 -1.28 5.53
CA LEU A 18 12.86 -2.66 6.01
C LEU A 18 13.28 -2.77 7.48
N SER A 19 14.38 -2.12 7.85
CA SER A 19 14.85 -2.12 9.23
C SER A 19 13.86 -1.47 10.18
N ARG A 20 13.26 -0.36 9.77
CA ARG A 20 12.26 0.35 10.58
C ARG A 20 10.99 -0.49 10.74
N ILE A 21 10.55 -1.18 9.69
CA ILE A 21 9.40 -2.09 9.76
C ILE A 21 9.67 -3.20 10.75
N ARG A 22 10.85 -3.82 10.71
CA ARG A 22 11.22 -4.89 11.63
C ARG A 22 11.19 -4.42 13.08
N ARG A 23 11.64 -3.20 13.34
CA ARG A 23 11.58 -2.63 14.70
C ARG A 23 10.15 -2.45 15.18
N LEU A 24 9.25 -2.04 14.30
CA LEU A 24 7.84 -1.92 14.63
C LEU A 24 7.21 -3.29 14.90
N GLN A 25 7.61 -4.31 14.13
CA GLN A 25 7.10 -5.68 14.30
C GLN A 25 7.56 -6.30 15.62
N SER A 26 8.80 -6.04 16.02
CA SER A 26 9.39 -6.66 17.21
C SER A 26 9.17 -5.88 18.51
N GLY A 27 8.68 -4.64 18.41
CA GLY A 27 8.57 -3.74 19.54
C GLY A 27 7.15 -3.58 20.07
N GLY A 28 6.69 -2.33 20.10
CA GLY A 28 5.49 -1.91 20.82
C GLY A 28 4.19 -2.61 20.44
N THR A 29 3.97 -2.95 19.18
CA THR A 29 2.68 -3.51 18.75
C THR A 29 2.44 -4.88 19.37
N ILE A 30 3.45 -5.76 19.32
CA ILE A 30 3.34 -7.11 19.88
C ILE A 30 3.20 -7.04 21.41
N ASP A 31 4.02 -6.22 22.05
CA ASP A 31 3.97 -6.05 23.51
C ASP A 31 2.61 -5.51 23.96
N SER A 32 2.09 -4.52 23.25
CA SER A 32 0.77 -3.95 23.56
C SER A 32 -0.34 -4.98 23.44
N LEU A 33 -0.30 -5.82 22.41
CA LEU A 33 -1.30 -6.87 22.21
C LEU A 33 -1.23 -7.93 23.29
N GLN A 34 -0.03 -8.28 23.73
CA GLN A 34 0.15 -9.23 24.83
C GLN A 34 -0.37 -8.66 26.15
N ASP A 35 -0.12 -7.39 26.41
CA ASP A 35 -0.55 -6.72 27.64
C ASP A 35 -2.07 -6.70 27.78
N ILE A 36 -2.80 -6.57 26.68
CA ILE A 36 -4.27 -6.57 26.71
C ILE A 36 -4.87 -7.97 26.52
N GLY A 37 -4.01 -9.00 26.44
CA GLY A 37 -4.46 -10.37 26.29
C GLY A 37 -5.00 -10.74 24.92
N ALA A 38 -4.69 -9.96 23.89
CA ALA A 38 -5.13 -10.22 22.53
C ALA A 38 -4.42 -11.43 21.94
N ASN A 39 -5.06 -12.10 20.98
CA ASN A 39 -4.46 -13.21 20.26
C ASN A 39 -3.45 -12.67 19.25
N THR A 40 -2.16 -12.77 19.57
CA THR A 40 -1.07 -12.24 18.75
C THR A 40 -0.79 -13.07 17.52
N ASP A 41 -1.31 -14.29 17.42
CA ASP A 41 -1.11 -15.14 16.23
C ASP A 41 -1.69 -14.53 14.96
N HIS A 42 -2.74 -13.70 15.10
CA HIS A 42 -3.39 -13.05 13.97
C HIS A 42 -3.11 -11.56 13.87
N GLN A 43 -2.37 -11.00 14.84
CA GLN A 43 -2.15 -9.56 14.94
C GLN A 43 -0.66 -9.21 15.09
N ILE A 44 0.21 -10.13 14.69
CA ILE A 44 1.65 -9.88 14.66
C ILE A 44 1.93 -8.90 13.53
N GLY A 45 2.66 -7.85 13.85
CA GLY A 45 3.08 -6.87 12.86
C GLY A 45 2.82 -5.45 13.31
N ALA A 46 3.17 -4.52 12.43
CA ALA A 46 3.03 -3.10 12.69
C ALA A 46 1.60 -2.63 12.39
N SER A 47 1.10 -1.70 13.19
CA SER A 47 -0.20 -1.09 12.93
C SER A 47 -0.14 -0.21 11.69
N TYR A 48 -1.30 0.00 11.06
CA TYR A 48 -1.40 0.91 9.92
C TYR A 48 -0.94 2.34 10.30
N VAL A 49 -1.32 2.81 11.49
CA VAL A 49 -0.95 4.15 11.95
C VAL A 49 0.57 4.31 12.02
N SER A 50 1.26 3.31 12.57
CA SER A 50 2.73 3.32 12.65
C SER A 50 3.37 3.29 11.26
N LEU A 51 2.83 2.52 10.34
CA LEU A 51 3.34 2.45 8.97
C LEU A 51 3.11 3.77 8.23
N LYS A 52 1.98 4.41 8.46
CA LYS A 52 1.68 5.72 7.87
C LYS A 52 2.66 6.78 8.36
N GLU A 53 2.95 6.80 9.66
CA GLU A 53 3.94 7.71 10.23
C GLU A 53 5.33 7.47 9.65
N LEU A 54 5.73 6.20 9.52
CA LEU A 54 7.00 5.84 8.91
C LEU A 54 7.07 6.35 7.47
N SER A 55 6.03 6.12 6.69
CA SER A 55 5.99 6.49 5.27
C SER A 55 6.03 8.00 5.06
N ALA A 56 5.51 8.78 6.00
CA ALA A 56 5.48 10.24 5.90
C ALA A 56 6.89 10.86 5.83
N ALA A 57 7.92 10.12 6.24
CA ALA A 57 9.30 10.58 6.17
C ALA A 57 9.90 10.49 4.76
N TYR A 58 9.19 9.88 3.81
CA TYR A 58 9.70 9.62 2.47
C TYR A 58 8.76 10.18 1.42
N PRO A 59 9.28 10.80 0.34
CA PRO A 59 8.43 11.23 -0.77
C PRO A 59 7.99 10.02 -1.61
N PRO A 60 6.90 10.15 -2.37
CA PRO A 60 6.53 9.10 -3.32
C PRO A 60 7.69 8.78 -4.27
N ASP A 61 7.92 7.50 -4.52
CA ASP A 61 9.07 7.05 -5.32
C ASP A 61 8.72 5.71 -5.97
N GLU A 62 8.74 5.67 -7.30
CA GLU A 62 8.37 4.47 -8.07
C GLU A 62 9.27 3.28 -7.76
N LYS A 63 10.59 3.46 -7.83
CA LYS A 63 11.53 2.35 -7.64
C LYS A 63 11.42 1.77 -6.23
N LEU A 64 11.34 2.64 -5.24
CA LEU A 64 11.24 2.24 -3.85
C LEU A 64 9.92 1.50 -3.59
N ALA A 65 8.82 2.03 -4.10
CA ALA A 65 7.51 1.40 -3.93
C ALA A 65 7.46 0.03 -4.60
N LEU A 66 8.04 -0.12 -5.79
CA LEU A 66 8.08 -1.40 -6.49
C LEU A 66 8.91 -2.43 -5.71
N LEU A 67 10.03 -2.03 -5.13
CA LEU A 67 10.83 -2.93 -4.31
C LEU A 67 10.05 -3.42 -3.09
N LEU A 68 9.36 -2.50 -2.43
CA LEU A 68 8.55 -2.84 -1.25
C LEU A 68 7.39 -3.75 -1.62
N TRP A 69 6.67 -3.43 -2.70
CA TRP A 69 5.55 -4.25 -3.16
C TRP A 69 5.99 -5.67 -3.46
N ASN A 70 7.12 -5.82 -4.14
CA ASN A 70 7.62 -7.12 -4.58
C ASN A 70 8.15 -8.00 -3.44
N GLN A 71 8.26 -7.48 -2.22
CA GLN A 71 8.56 -8.31 -1.06
C GLN A 71 7.40 -9.28 -0.75
N GLY A 72 6.20 -8.95 -1.17
CA GLY A 72 5.05 -9.81 -0.97
C GLY A 72 4.61 -9.95 0.48
N GLN A 73 5.03 -9.04 1.37
CA GLN A 73 4.70 -9.06 2.78
C GLN A 73 3.73 -7.92 3.12
N ARG A 74 2.96 -8.11 4.16
CA ARG A 74 1.89 -7.18 4.55
C ARG A 74 2.38 -5.75 4.73
N GLU A 75 3.36 -5.57 5.61
CA GLU A 75 3.83 -4.23 5.98
C GLU A 75 4.47 -3.52 4.80
N GLU A 76 5.30 -4.24 4.04
CA GLU A 76 5.98 -3.70 2.88
C GLU A 76 4.98 -3.27 1.81
N GLN A 77 3.93 -4.06 1.59
CA GLN A 77 2.90 -3.71 0.61
C GLN A 77 2.08 -2.51 1.06
N ILE A 78 1.79 -2.38 2.36
CA ILE A 78 1.09 -1.20 2.89
C ILE A 78 1.93 0.06 2.66
N VAL A 79 3.23 0.00 2.98
CA VAL A 79 4.13 1.14 2.74
C VAL A 79 4.21 1.47 1.25
N ALA A 80 4.26 0.45 0.39
CA ALA A 80 4.25 0.67 -1.06
C ALA A 80 3.01 1.45 -1.49
N CYS A 81 1.83 1.11 -0.97
CA CYS A 81 0.60 1.83 -1.27
C CYS A 81 0.67 3.31 -0.89
N LEU A 82 1.47 3.65 0.13
CA LEU A 82 1.66 5.02 0.58
C LEU A 82 2.74 5.76 -0.22
N LEU A 83 3.58 5.04 -0.93
CA LEU A 83 4.72 5.62 -1.67
C LEU A 83 4.59 5.57 -3.19
N PHE A 84 3.60 4.87 -3.75
CA PHE A 84 3.39 4.87 -5.20
C PHE A 84 3.12 6.31 -5.69
N PRO A 85 3.84 6.79 -6.71
CA PRO A 85 3.52 8.10 -7.30
C PRO A 85 2.20 8.08 -8.05
N GLN A 86 1.48 9.20 -8.03
CA GLN A 86 0.17 9.30 -8.69
C GLN A 86 0.24 9.11 -10.20
N ASP A 87 1.40 9.39 -10.78
CA ASP A 87 1.64 9.26 -12.23
C ASP A 87 2.28 7.93 -12.62
N LEU A 88 2.29 6.96 -11.70
CA LEU A 88 2.78 5.62 -12.04
C LEU A 88 2.02 5.09 -13.26
N ASN A 89 2.76 4.51 -14.19
CA ASN A 89 2.21 4.01 -15.45
C ASN A 89 1.03 3.05 -15.21
N LYS A 90 -0.05 3.24 -15.96
CA LYS A 90 -1.27 2.45 -15.84
C LYS A 90 -1.02 0.95 -16.01
N GLU A 91 -0.19 0.59 -16.97
CA GLU A 91 0.15 -0.82 -17.21
C GLU A 91 0.88 -1.42 -16.02
N LYS A 92 1.76 -0.66 -15.37
CA LYS A 92 2.48 -1.16 -14.20
C LYS A 92 1.54 -1.45 -13.04
N ILE A 93 0.65 -0.51 -12.71
CA ILE A 93 -0.25 -0.74 -11.59
C ILE A 93 -1.24 -1.88 -11.89
N THR A 94 -1.63 -2.04 -13.15
CA THR A 94 -2.48 -3.15 -13.57
C THR A 94 -1.78 -4.49 -13.40
N GLN A 95 -0.47 -4.54 -13.64
CA GLN A 95 0.32 -5.75 -13.43
C GLN A 95 0.57 -6.04 -11.95
N LEU A 96 0.64 -5.03 -11.11
CA LEU A 96 0.92 -5.19 -9.67
C LEU A 96 -0.30 -5.62 -8.88
N ALA A 97 -1.47 -5.12 -9.23
CA ALA A 97 -2.67 -5.29 -8.42
C ALA A 97 -3.06 -6.75 -8.14
N PRO A 98 -2.89 -7.70 -9.09
CA PRO A 98 -3.20 -9.11 -8.79
C PRO A 98 -2.30 -9.74 -7.74
N HIS A 99 -1.18 -9.10 -7.40
CA HIS A 99 -0.18 -9.64 -6.49
C HIS A 99 -0.29 -9.09 -5.06
N CYS A 100 -1.47 -8.60 -4.67
CA CYS A 100 -1.76 -8.30 -3.28
C CYS A 100 -1.59 -9.57 -2.44
N LEU A 101 -1.01 -9.43 -1.26
CA LEU A 101 -0.86 -10.57 -0.35
C LEU A 101 -2.22 -11.18 0.02
N HIS A 102 -3.19 -10.33 0.29
CA HIS A 102 -4.58 -10.74 0.57
C HIS A 102 -5.51 -9.52 0.44
N PHE A 103 -6.79 -9.71 0.77
CA PHE A 103 -7.81 -8.69 0.57
C PHE A 103 -7.57 -7.40 1.35
N GLU A 104 -6.93 -7.47 2.52
CA GLU A 104 -6.57 -6.28 3.28
C GLU A 104 -5.72 -5.33 2.42
N ILE A 105 -4.74 -5.88 1.71
CA ILE A 105 -3.85 -5.08 0.87
C ILE A 105 -4.61 -4.50 -0.33
N ALA A 106 -5.51 -5.26 -0.92
CA ALA A 106 -6.35 -4.75 -2.02
C ALA A 106 -7.18 -3.55 -1.55
N GLY A 107 -7.73 -3.62 -0.35
CA GLY A 107 -8.46 -2.49 0.25
C GLY A 107 -7.56 -1.26 0.42
N TYR A 108 -6.35 -1.45 0.93
CA TYR A 108 -5.41 -0.34 1.08
C TYR A 108 -4.94 0.22 -0.27
N LEU A 109 -4.72 -0.65 -1.26
CA LEU A 109 -4.35 -0.18 -2.60
C LEU A 109 -5.38 0.83 -3.12
N GLY A 110 -6.66 0.54 -2.93
CA GLY A 110 -7.74 1.43 -3.32
C GLY A 110 -7.82 2.68 -2.44
N SER A 111 -7.90 2.48 -1.12
CA SER A 111 -8.18 3.58 -0.18
C SER A 111 -7.00 4.49 0.08
N LEU A 112 -5.76 4.02 -0.12
CA LEU A 112 -4.57 4.82 0.11
C LEU A 112 -3.96 5.39 -1.17
N TYR A 113 -4.16 4.72 -2.30
CA TYR A 113 -3.48 5.10 -3.52
C TYR A 113 -4.40 5.35 -4.71
N LEU A 114 -5.16 4.34 -5.16
CA LEU A 114 -5.89 4.43 -6.43
C LEU A 114 -6.87 5.59 -6.47
N TYR A 115 -7.48 5.94 -5.34
CA TYR A 115 -8.48 7.02 -5.30
C TYR A 115 -7.90 8.38 -5.72
N LYS A 116 -6.59 8.56 -5.59
CA LYS A 116 -5.90 9.82 -5.93
C LYS A 116 -5.48 9.91 -7.38
N ARG A 117 -5.50 8.80 -8.10
CA ARG A 117 -4.97 8.79 -9.46
C ARG A 117 -5.85 9.63 -10.39
N PRO A 118 -5.23 10.42 -11.28
CA PRO A 118 -6.02 11.21 -12.24
C PRO A 118 -6.79 10.35 -13.24
N ASP A 119 -6.36 9.09 -13.48
CA ASP A 119 -7.00 8.15 -14.39
C ASP A 119 -7.94 7.16 -13.70
N LEU A 120 -8.39 7.47 -12.48
CA LEU A 120 -9.20 6.54 -11.70
C LEU A 120 -10.43 6.02 -12.46
N LEU A 121 -11.14 6.90 -13.16
CA LEU A 121 -12.36 6.49 -13.86
C LEU A 121 -12.07 5.57 -15.05
N GLU A 122 -10.96 5.76 -15.74
CA GLU A 122 -10.49 4.83 -16.78
C GLU A 122 -10.18 3.46 -16.19
N LEU A 123 -9.42 3.44 -15.09
CA LEU A 123 -9.10 2.19 -14.41
C LEU A 123 -10.37 1.48 -13.95
N ALA A 124 -11.35 2.25 -13.46
CA ALA A 124 -12.60 1.67 -12.99
C ALA A 124 -13.34 0.93 -14.11
N GLU A 125 -13.38 1.50 -15.32
CA GLU A 125 -14.02 0.84 -16.45
C GLU A 125 -13.38 -0.50 -16.76
N GLU A 126 -12.06 -0.60 -16.62
CA GLU A 126 -11.34 -1.84 -16.90
C GLU A 126 -11.42 -2.83 -15.74
N TRP A 127 -11.18 -2.36 -14.52
CA TRP A 127 -11.03 -3.26 -13.38
C TRP A 127 -12.34 -3.77 -12.81
N LEU A 128 -13.43 -3.03 -12.95
CA LEU A 128 -14.75 -3.53 -12.54
C LEU A 128 -15.18 -4.76 -13.34
N ASN A 129 -14.66 -4.89 -14.57
CA ASN A 129 -14.91 -6.04 -15.43
C ASN A 129 -13.86 -7.13 -15.30
N SER A 130 -12.87 -6.95 -14.43
CA SER A 130 -11.82 -7.93 -14.23
C SER A 130 -12.36 -9.15 -13.45
N GLU A 131 -11.86 -10.32 -13.79
CA GLU A 131 -12.17 -11.55 -13.03
C GLU A 131 -11.29 -11.66 -11.78
N ASN A 132 -10.27 -10.82 -11.63
CA ASN A 132 -9.39 -10.86 -10.47
C ASN A 132 -10.04 -10.16 -9.27
N PRO A 133 -10.27 -10.89 -8.16
CA PRO A 133 -10.99 -10.32 -7.02
C PRO A 133 -10.25 -9.20 -6.31
N PHE A 134 -8.91 -9.20 -6.33
CA PHE A 134 -8.13 -8.11 -5.73
C PHE A 134 -8.30 -6.82 -6.51
N MET A 135 -8.27 -6.90 -7.84
CA MET A 135 -8.47 -5.72 -8.69
C MET A 135 -9.87 -5.15 -8.50
N GLN A 136 -10.88 -6.01 -8.45
CA GLN A 136 -12.27 -5.58 -8.20
C GLN A 136 -12.39 -4.87 -6.86
N LEU A 137 -11.89 -5.47 -5.80
CA LEU A 137 -11.97 -4.88 -4.46
C LEU A 137 -11.21 -3.56 -4.38
N ALA A 138 -10.01 -3.52 -4.95
CA ALA A 138 -9.19 -2.31 -4.92
C ALA A 138 -9.90 -1.14 -5.62
N ILE A 139 -10.46 -1.38 -6.80
CA ILE A 139 -11.12 -0.31 -7.55
C ILE A 139 -12.43 0.12 -6.88
N MET A 140 -13.18 -0.82 -6.33
CA MET A 140 -14.43 -0.50 -5.61
C MET A 140 -14.14 0.34 -4.38
N THR A 141 -13.09 -0.01 -3.63
CA THR A 141 -12.68 0.75 -2.45
C THR A 141 -12.21 2.16 -2.84
N ALA A 142 -11.47 2.27 -3.94
CA ALA A 142 -11.01 3.56 -4.45
C ALA A 142 -12.17 4.45 -4.85
N LEU A 143 -13.15 3.89 -5.56
CA LEU A 143 -14.33 4.64 -5.99
C LEU A 143 -15.16 5.10 -4.81
N ALA A 144 -15.34 4.23 -3.80
CA ALA A 144 -16.08 4.58 -2.61
C ALA A 144 -15.44 5.78 -1.90
N ARG A 145 -14.13 5.75 -1.73
CA ARG A 145 -13.43 6.87 -1.09
C ARG A 145 -13.49 8.14 -1.92
N TYR A 146 -13.32 8.01 -3.23
CA TYR A 146 -13.40 9.14 -4.15
C TYR A 146 -14.78 9.82 -4.06
N LEU A 147 -15.84 9.03 -4.08
CA LEU A 147 -17.20 9.56 -4.01
C LEU A 147 -17.49 10.24 -2.67
N ILE A 148 -17.01 9.67 -1.57
CA ILE A 148 -17.19 10.27 -0.24
C ILE A 148 -16.49 11.62 -0.18
N LEU A 149 -15.27 11.71 -0.65
CA LEU A 149 -14.51 12.97 -0.61
C LEU A 149 -15.13 14.03 -1.52
N ASN A 150 -15.61 13.65 -2.70
CA ASN A 150 -16.28 14.59 -3.60
C ASN A 150 -17.62 15.07 -3.05
N LYS A 151 -18.37 14.17 -2.39
CA LYS A 151 -19.63 14.55 -1.75
C LYS A 151 -19.41 15.56 -0.64
N GLU A 152 -18.35 15.40 0.14
CA GLU A 152 -17.98 16.37 1.19
C GLU A 152 -17.60 17.72 0.60
N SER A 153 -16.86 17.72 -0.53
CA SER A 153 -16.50 18.95 -1.24
C SER A 153 -17.72 19.69 -1.77
N ASP A 154 -18.72 18.96 -2.26
CA ASP A 154 -19.95 19.55 -2.82
C ASP A 154 -20.82 20.22 -1.76
N LYS A 155 -20.59 19.94 -0.48
CA LYS A 155 -21.34 20.55 0.63
C LYS A 155 -20.81 21.91 1.06
N ILE A 156 -19.69 22.34 0.50
CA ILE A 156 -19.09 23.63 0.88
C ILE A 156 -19.64 24.79 0.04
#